data_047ec0f2d83c3739cd41c51e44d7b037
#
_entry.id   047ec0f2d83c3739cd41c51e44d7b037
#
_cell.length_a   1.000
_cell.length_b   1.000
_cell.length_c   1.000
_cell.angle_alpha   90.00
_cell.angle_beta   90.00
_cell.angle_gamma   90.00
#
_symmetry.space_group_name_H-M   'P 1'
#
loop_
_entity.id
_entity.type
_entity.pdbx_description
1 polymer ?
#
loop_
_entity_poly.entity_id
_entity_poly.type
_entity_poly.pdbx_seq_one_letter_code
_entity_poly.pdbx_strand_id
1 'polypeptide(L)'
;MEPNRLISTRTRPTSGRGEATRQRLLEVAIRVFAARGFNGARTRDIAAAAKTNPISIAYYFGNKQGLYHAAALHVAARWAAHQKPLVQQARTSMARPGVTHRELVGILCTLLCDFVRLILDNFLPDCYGKFVSQAASGPAREFSVIDRGLAPLRVTLAEAIAALTGESATSCATQVRALSIIGSCICFRRDRPAVLHALKWKQIGAKELKVIEKAIEANIRAMFSRGVRKPDQNRPR
;
A
#
# COMPACT_ATOMS: atom_id res chain seq x y z
N MET A 1 19.26 -9.05 -37.91
CA MET A 1 19.44 -7.76 -37.22
C MET A 1 18.22 -6.92 -37.56
N GLU A 2 17.11 -7.09 -36.83
CA GLU A 2 15.87 -6.35 -37.07
C GLU A 2 15.65 -5.29 -35.96
N PRO A 3 15.24 -4.08 -36.29
CA PRO A 3 15.10 -2.99 -35.32
C PRO A 3 13.78 -3.10 -34.55
N ASN A 4 13.92 -3.04 -33.24
CA ASN A 4 12.91 -2.95 -32.20
C ASN A 4 11.89 -1.81 -32.48
N ARG A 5 10.66 -2.16 -32.86
CA ARG A 5 9.54 -1.19 -32.95
C ARG A 5 9.06 -0.85 -31.57
N LEU A 6 9.54 0.26 -31.06
CA LEU A 6 8.94 0.97 -29.92
C LEU A 6 7.50 1.34 -30.30
N ILE A 7 6.53 0.69 -29.63
CA ILE A 7 5.11 1.06 -29.72
C ILE A 7 4.96 2.39 -28.97
N SER A 8 5.02 3.48 -29.71
CA SER A 8 4.67 4.82 -29.25
C SER A 8 3.15 4.84 -28.93
N THR A 9 2.78 4.84 -27.67
CA THR A 9 1.41 5.12 -27.23
C THR A 9 1.12 6.62 -27.45
N ARG A 10 0.64 6.96 -28.64
CA ARG A 10 0.06 8.29 -28.93
C ARG A 10 -1.19 8.46 -28.07
N THR A 11 -1.07 9.16 -26.97
CA THR A 11 -2.18 9.74 -26.22
C THR A 11 -2.78 10.89 -27.07
N ARG A 12 -3.88 10.60 -27.78
CA ARG A 12 -4.69 11.65 -28.43
C ARG A 12 -5.34 12.49 -27.32
N PRO A 13 -5.39 13.82 -27.43
CA PRO A 13 -6.13 14.67 -26.50
C PRO A 13 -7.62 14.31 -26.60
N THR A 14 -8.16 13.71 -25.55
CA THR A 14 -9.58 13.39 -25.45
C THR A 14 -10.35 14.65 -25.06
N SER A 15 -11.49 14.90 -25.73
CA SER A 15 -12.45 15.93 -25.30
C SER A 15 -12.86 15.66 -23.84
N GLY A 16 -13.27 16.65 -23.06
CA GLY A 16 -13.65 16.48 -21.64
C GLY A 16 -14.66 15.34 -21.38
N ARG A 17 -15.56 15.06 -22.35
CA ARG A 17 -16.46 13.88 -22.30
C ARG A 17 -15.71 12.56 -22.41
N GLY A 18 -14.68 12.49 -23.24
CA GLY A 18 -13.87 11.28 -23.41
C GLY A 18 -13.09 10.92 -22.14
N GLU A 19 -12.49 11.92 -21.48
CA GLU A 19 -11.77 11.70 -20.24
C GLU A 19 -12.71 11.30 -19.08
N ALA A 20 -13.89 11.90 -18.99
CA ALA A 20 -14.90 11.48 -18.00
C ALA A 20 -15.35 10.03 -18.20
N THR A 21 -15.48 9.57 -19.45
CA THR A 21 -15.83 8.18 -19.77
C THR A 21 -14.67 7.23 -19.41
N ARG A 22 -13.45 7.61 -19.75
CA ARG A 22 -12.23 6.87 -19.42
C ARG A 22 -12.09 6.69 -17.90
N GLN A 23 -12.26 7.77 -17.15
CA GLN A 23 -12.18 7.77 -15.69
C GLN A 23 -13.27 6.90 -15.06
N ARG A 24 -14.51 7.00 -15.53
CA ARG A 24 -15.62 6.17 -15.04
C ARG A 24 -15.39 4.68 -15.31
N LEU A 25 -14.88 4.31 -16.49
CA LEU A 25 -14.49 2.94 -16.82
C LEU A 25 -13.42 2.43 -15.85
N LEU A 26 -12.42 3.25 -15.56
CA LEU A 26 -11.33 2.92 -14.67
C LEU A 26 -11.82 2.65 -13.23
N GLU A 27 -12.66 3.51 -12.69
CA GLU A 27 -13.23 3.35 -11.35
C GLU A 27 -14.13 2.12 -11.22
N VAL A 28 -14.94 1.86 -12.24
CA VAL A 28 -15.79 0.64 -12.30
C VAL A 28 -14.90 -0.59 -12.42
N ALA A 29 -13.86 -0.55 -13.25
CA ALA A 29 -12.92 -1.66 -13.43
C ALA A 29 -12.23 -2.02 -12.10
N ILE A 30 -11.77 -1.04 -11.33
CA ILE A 30 -11.16 -1.27 -10.01
C ILE A 30 -12.12 -2.04 -9.10
N ARG A 31 -13.41 -1.63 -9.04
CA ARG A 31 -14.41 -2.33 -8.22
C ARG A 31 -14.66 -3.76 -8.69
N VAL A 32 -14.78 -3.98 -9.99
CA VAL A 32 -15.05 -5.32 -10.56
C VAL A 32 -13.82 -6.23 -10.37
N PHE A 33 -12.63 -5.74 -10.64
CA PHE A 33 -11.41 -6.51 -10.41
C PHE A 33 -11.18 -6.80 -8.92
N ALA A 34 -11.48 -5.87 -8.03
CA ALA A 34 -11.42 -6.07 -6.59
C ALA A 34 -12.37 -7.18 -6.11
N ALA A 35 -13.55 -7.29 -6.74
CA ALA A 35 -14.55 -8.29 -6.36
C ALA A 35 -14.30 -9.67 -6.96
N ARG A 36 -13.82 -9.74 -8.21
CA ARG A 36 -13.77 -10.97 -9.02
C ARG A 36 -12.37 -11.41 -9.45
N GLY A 37 -11.35 -10.63 -9.09
CA GLY A 37 -9.99 -10.82 -9.60
C GLY A 37 -9.86 -10.55 -11.10
N PHE A 38 -8.63 -10.66 -11.62
CA PHE A 38 -8.38 -10.48 -13.06
C PHE A 38 -9.14 -11.50 -13.89
N ASN A 39 -9.07 -12.79 -13.57
CA ASN A 39 -9.65 -13.85 -14.39
C ASN A 39 -11.18 -13.82 -14.40
N GLY A 40 -11.82 -13.59 -13.25
CA GLY A 40 -13.29 -13.60 -13.12
C GLY A 40 -13.99 -12.35 -13.65
N ALA A 41 -13.28 -11.25 -13.87
CA ALA A 41 -13.87 -10.03 -14.44
C ALA A 41 -14.04 -10.13 -15.96
N ARG A 42 -15.21 -9.75 -16.48
CA ARG A 42 -15.48 -9.70 -17.93
C ARG A 42 -15.57 -8.23 -18.37
N THR A 43 -14.97 -7.90 -19.52
CA THR A 43 -14.99 -6.53 -20.05
C THR A 43 -16.40 -6.02 -20.35
N ARG A 44 -17.31 -6.87 -20.80
CA ARG A 44 -18.72 -6.52 -21.01
C ARG A 44 -19.43 -6.15 -19.72
N ASP A 45 -19.12 -6.82 -18.59
CA ASP A 45 -19.73 -6.52 -17.29
C ASP A 45 -19.22 -5.15 -16.79
N ILE A 46 -17.93 -4.87 -16.99
CA ILE A 46 -17.32 -3.57 -16.65
C ILE A 46 -17.95 -2.45 -17.48
N ALA A 47 -18.09 -2.64 -18.79
CA ALA A 47 -18.69 -1.66 -19.69
C ALA A 47 -20.17 -1.38 -19.34
N ALA A 48 -20.95 -2.44 -19.10
CA ALA A 48 -22.35 -2.32 -18.68
C ALA A 48 -22.48 -1.56 -17.35
N ALA A 49 -21.66 -1.90 -16.34
CA ALA A 49 -21.65 -1.21 -15.05
C ALA A 49 -21.17 0.26 -15.16
N ALA A 50 -20.31 0.56 -16.12
CA ALA A 50 -19.89 1.93 -16.45
C ALA A 50 -20.87 2.69 -17.35
N LYS A 51 -22.00 2.07 -17.73
CA LYS A 51 -22.98 2.62 -18.67
C LYS A 51 -22.34 3.09 -19.98
N THR A 52 -21.50 2.24 -20.59
CA THR A 52 -20.78 2.53 -21.83
C THR A 52 -20.73 1.30 -22.74
N ASN A 53 -20.32 1.51 -24.00
CA ASN A 53 -20.14 0.41 -24.95
C ASN A 53 -18.85 -0.37 -24.63
N PRO A 54 -18.83 -1.71 -24.71
CA PRO A 54 -17.62 -2.53 -24.56
C PRO A 54 -16.47 -2.11 -25.49
N ILE A 55 -16.74 -1.56 -26.66
CA ILE A 55 -15.76 -1.04 -27.60
C ILE A 55 -14.92 0.10 -26.97
N SER A 56 -15.51 0.85 -26.02
CA SER A 56 -14.80 1.91 -25.30
C SER A 56 -13.59 1.39 -24.52
N ILE A 57 -13.64 0.14 -24.03
CA ILE A 57 -12.49 -0.46 -23.33
C ILE A 57 -11.33 -0.68 -24.31
N ALA A 58 -11.62 -1.19 -25.51
CA ALA A 58 -10.60 -1.35 -26.56
C ALA A 58 -10.06 0.01 -26.99
N TYR A 59 -10.91 1.01 -27.10
CA TYR A 59 -10.52 2.37 -27.50
C TYR A 59 -9.60 3.05 -26.48
N TYR A 60 -9.93 3.02 -25.18
CA TYR A 60 -9.19 3.74 -24.14
C TYR A 60 -8.02 2.94 -23.54
N PHE A 61 -8.11 1.63 -23.53
CA PHE A 61 -7.17 0.76 -22.79
C PHE A 61 -6.60 -0.39 -23.65
N GLY A 62 -7.02 -0.51 -24.90
CA GLY A 62 -6.59 -1.55 -25.82
C GLY A 62 -7.28 -2.90 -25.58
N ASN A 63 -7.22 -3.42 -24.37
CA ASN A 63 -7.82 -4.70 -23.99
C ASN A 63 -8.01 -4.79 -22.46
N LYS A 64 -8.47 -5.95 -21.96
CA LYS A 64 -8.67 -6.21 -20.53
C LYS A 64 -7.37 -6.06 -19.73
N GLN A 65 -6.25 -6.51 -20.27
CA GLN A 65 -4.93 -6.41 -19.63
C GLN A 65 -4.52 -4.94 -19.50
N GLY A 66 -4.70 -4.12 -20.56
CA GLY A 66 -4.41 -2.70 -20.53
C GLY A 66 -5.30 -1.94 -19.53
N LEU A 67 -6.58 -2.31 -19.43
CA LEU A 67 -7.49 -1.76 -18.42
C LEU A 67 -7.05 -2.13 -17.00
N TYR A 68 -6.65 -3.39 -16.79
CA TYR A 68 -6.14 -3.86 -15.49
C TYR A 68 -4.84 -3.15 -15.08
N HIS A 69 -3.92 -2.99 -16.04
CA HIS A 69 -2.68 -2.22 -15.85
C HIS A 69 -2.96 -0.76 -15.48
N ALA A 70 -3.87 -0.11 -16.19
CA ALA A 70 -4.29 1.27 -15.87
C ALA A 70 -4.92 1.36 -14.47
N ALA A 71 -5.70 0.36 -14.06
CA ALA A 71 -6.26 0.26 -12.72
C ALA A 71 -5.16 0.11 -11.65
N ALA A 72 -4.15 -0.74 -11.90
CA ALA A 72 -3.00 -0.90 -11.01
C ALA A 72 -2.20 0.40 -10.85
N LEU A 73 -1.92 1.10 -11.95
CA LEU A 73 -1.26 2.43 -11.93
C LEU A 73 -2.06 3.46 -11.12
N HIS A 74 -3.37 3.50 -11.33
CA HIS A 74 -4.24 4.44 -10.63
C HIS A 74 -4.26 4.17 -9.11
N VAL A 75 -4.43 2.91 -8.71
CA VAL A 75 -4.41 2.51 -7.29
C VAL A 75 -3.04 2.81 -6.67
N ALA A 76 -1.95 2.46 -7.34
CA ALA A 76 -0.58 2.74 -6.88
C ALA A 76 -0.34 4.24 -6.68
N ALA A 77 -0.74 5.07 -7.65
CA ALA A 77 -0.60 6.53 -7.57
C ALA A 77 -1.39 7.13 -6.40
N ARG A 78 -2.61 6.66 -6.19
CA ARG A 78 -3.46 7.10 -5.07
C ARG A 78 -2.84 6.73 -3.72
N TRP A 79 -2.35 5.51 -3.56
CA TRP A 79 -1.64 5.08 -2.36
C TRP A 79 -0.36 5.89 -2.12
N ALA A 80 0.46 6.07 -3.14
CA ALA A 80 1.70 6.86 -3.04
C ALA A 80 1.41 8.31 -2.62
N ALA A 81 0.40 8.94 -3.21
CA ALA A 81 0.01 10.31 -2.87
C ALA A 81 -0.38 10.46 -1.39
N HIS A 82 -1.13 9.47 -0.85
CA HIS A 82 -1.58 9.51 0.55
C HIS A 82 -0.46 9.22 1.55
N GLN A 83 0.49 8.35 1.19
CA GLN A 83 1.63 8.04 2.04
C GLN A 83 2.70 9.14 2.02
N LYS A 84 2.75 9.96 0.97
CA LYS A 84 3.81 10.96 0.78
C LYS A 84 4.03 11.87 1.97
N PRO A 85 2.99 12.50 2.60
CA PRO A 85 3.17 13.35 3.78
C PRO A 85 3.79 12.59 4.96
N LEU A 86 3.29 11.39 5.24
CA LEU A 86 3.75 10.56 6.36
C LEU A 86 5.22 10.19 6.20
N VAL A 87 5.56 9.72 5.00
CA VAL A 87 6.93 9.33 4.64
C VAL A 87 7.88 10.52 4.71
N GLN A 88 7.48 11.67 4.18
CA GLN A 88 8.29 12.87 4.19
C GLN A 88 8.53 13.38 5.61
N GLN A 89 7.49 13.42 6.45
CA GLN A 89 7.60 13.82 7.85
C GLN A 89 8.56 12.89 8.62
N ALA A 90 8.42 11.57 8.47
CA ALA A 90 9.28 10.61 9.13
C ALA A 90 10.75 10.78 8.70
N ARG A 91 11.02 10.88 7.40
CA ARG A 91 12.38 11.08 6.86
C ARG A 91 13.01 12.38 7.32
N THR A 92 12.26 13.49 7.28
CA THR A 92 12.74 14.78 7.80
C THR A 92 13.09 14.68 9.29
N SER A 93 12.25 13.99 10.08
CA SER A 93 12.52 13.80 11.51
C SER A 93 13.72 12.93 11.77
N MET A 94 13.96 11.88 10.99
CA MET A 94 15.14 11.00 11.10
C MET A 94 16.43 11.68 10.65
N ALA A 95 16.36 12.61 9.71
CA ALA A 95 17.53 13.30 9.16
C ALA A 95 18.11 14.39 10.11
N ARG A 96 17.43 14.72 11.22
CA ARG A 96 17.92 15.70 12.17
C ARG A 96 19.23 15.24 12.83
N PRO A 97 20.25 16.11 12.96
CA PRO A 97 21.47 15.76 13.69
C PRO A 97 21.17 15.36 15.14
N GLY A 98 21.82 14.31 15.63
CA GLY A 98 21.73 13.90 17.03
C GLY A 98 20.41 13.22 17.43
N VAL A 99 19.62 12.72 16.45
CA VAL A 99 18.40 11.95 16.75
C VAL A 99 18.73 10.77 17.67
N THR A 100 18.11 10.75 18.83
CA THR A 100 18.29 9.73 19.85
C THR A 100 17.49 8.45 19.52
N HIS A 101 17.88 7.33 20.12
CA HIS A 101 17.14 6.07 20.03
C HIS A 101 15.66 6.23 20.43
N ARG A 102 15.40 6.99 21.52
CA ARG A 102 14.03 7.25 21.99
C ARG A 102 13.20 8.05 20.96
N GLU A 103 13.82 9.02 20.31
CA GLU A 103 13.15 9.82 19.25
C GLU A 103 12.89 8.96 18.01
N LEU A 104 13.82 8.09 17.60
CA LEU A 104 13.60 7.15 16.50
C LEU A 104 12.40 6.21 16.76
N VAL A 105 12.30 5.68 17.98
CA VAL A 105 11.11 4.89 18.39
C VAL A 105 9.85 5.74 18.32
N GLY A 106 9.90 7.00 18.75
CA GLY A 106 8.77 7.93 18.64
C GLY A 106 8.35 8.19 17.19
N ILE A 107 9.32 8.39 16.30
CA ILE A 107 9.09 8.58 14.86
C ILE A 107 8.38 7.35 14.26
N LEU A 108 8.84 6.13 14.62
CA LEU A 108 8.18 4.89 14.20
C LEU A 108 6.74 4.80 14.70
N CYS A 109 6.49 5.11 15.96
CA CYS A 109 5.14 5.12 16.53
C CYS A 109 4.24 6.08 15.76
N THR A 110 4.69 7.32 15.52
CA THR A 110 3.93 8.33 14.76
C THR A 110 3.64 7.86 13.34
N LEU A 111 4.67 7.39 12.62
CA LEU A 111 4.52 6.90 11.23
C LEU A 111 3.47 5.79 11.13
N LEU A 112 3.48 4.84 12.07
CA LEU A 112 2.57 3.70 12.05
C LEU A 112 1.15 4.07 12.51
N CYS A 113 1.00 4.94 13.50
CA CYS A 113 -0.31 5.46 13.91
C CYS A 113 -0.96 6.26 12.77
N ASP A 114 -0.20 7.14 12.10
CA ASP A 114 -0.69 7.88 10.95
C ASP A 114 -1.03 6.96 9.77
N PHE A 115 -0.23 5.91 9.55
CA PHE A 115 -0.54 4.89 8.56
C PHE A 115 -1.84 4.14 8.89
N VAL A 116 -2.06 3.76 10.16
CA VAL A 116 -3.31 3.10 10.59
C VAL A 116 -4.50 4.03 10.42
N ARG A 117 -4.38 5.30 10.77
CA ARG A 117 -5.43 6.31 10.49
C ARG A 117 -5.74 6.34 9.00
N LEU A 118 -4.71 6.46 8.17
CA LEU A 118 -4.87 6.50 6.72
C LEU A 118 -5.61 5.28 6.16
N ILE A 119 -5.26 4.06 6.61
CA ILE A 119 -5.89 2.84 6.08
C ILE A 119 -7.29 2.58 6.67
N LEU A 120 -7.59 3.08 7.87
CA LEU A 120 -8.89 2.89 8.52
C LEU A 120 -9.87 4.04 8.23
N ASP A 121 -9.37 5.20 7.83
CA ASP A 121 -10.20 6.28 7.32
C ASP A 121 -10.84 5.85 5.98
N ASN A 122 -12.11 6.22 5.81
CA ASN A 122 -12.87 5.91 4.59
C ASN A 122 -12.42 6.76 3.38
N PHE A 123 -11.26 7.41 3.46
CA PHE A 123 -10.74 8.27 2.41
C PHE A 123 -10.38 7.51 1.12
N LEU A 124 -9.83 6.28 1.25
CA LEU A 124 -9.64 5.39 0.11
C LEU A 124 -10.77 4.37 0.04
N PRO A 125 -11.46 4.25 -1.11
CA PRO A 125 -12.51 3.26 -1.29
C PRO A 125 -12.05 1.84 -0.88
N ASP A 126 -12.91 1.07 -0.21
CA ASP A 126 -12.60 -0.30 0.22
C ASP A 126 -12.15 -1.21 -0.91
N CYS A 127 -12.63 -0.95 -2.12
CA CYS A 127 -12.22 -1.70 -3.30
C CYS A 127 -10.73 -1.55 -3.63
N TYR A 128 -10.05 -0.48 -3.21
CA TYR A 128 -8.62 -0.31 -3.46
C TYR A 128 -7.78 -1.32 -2.67
N GLY A 129 -8.07 -1.52 -1.38
CA GLY A 129 -7.41 -2.53 -0.57
C GLY A 129 -7.68 -3.96 -1.08
N LYS A 130 -8.93 -4.24 -1.47
CA LYS A 130 -9.31 -5.52 -2.10
C LYS A 130 -8.61 -5.72 -3.44
N PHE A 131 -8.49 -4.67 -4.26
CA PHE A 131 -7.77 -4.72 -5.53
C PHE A 131 -6.29 -5.07 -5.31
N VAL A 132 -5.61 -4.44 -4.33
CA VAL A 132 -4.23 -4.76 -3.96
C VAL A 132 -4.09 -6.23 -3.56
N SER A 133 -4.99 -6.75 -2.72
CA SER A 133 -4.98 -8.16 -2.30
C SER A 133 -5.18 -9.11 -3.48
N GLN A 134 -6.09 -8.80 -4.40
CA GLN A 134 -6.32 -9.59 -5.61
C GLN A 134 -5.11 -9.55 -6.56
N ALA A 135 -4.46 -8.40 -6.68
CA ALA A 135 -3.29 -8.25 -7.53
C ALA A 135 -2.07 -9.04 -7.03
N ALA A 136 -1.96 -9.26 -5.72
CA ALA A 136 -0.90 -10.10 -5.14
C ALA A 136 -0.99 -11.57 -5.59
N SER A 137 -2.20 -12.04 -5.96
CA SER A 137 -2.44 -13.37 -6.53
C SER A 137 -2.64 -13.34 -8.06
N GLY A 138 -2.45 -12.19 -8.67
CA GLY A 138 -2.63 -11.93 -10.10
C GLY A 138 -1.32 -11.94 -10.88
N PRO A 139 -1.33 -11.38 -12.11
CA PRO A 139 -0.14 -11.28 -12.93
C PRO A 139 0.97 -10.47 -12.23
N ALA A 140 2.19 -11.00 -12.18
CA ALA A 140 3.33 -10.44 -11.44
C ALA A 140 3.69 -9.00 -11.87
N ARG A 141 3.47 -8.65 -13.14
CA ARG A 141 3.73 -7.30 -13.66
C ARG A 141 2.89 -6.22 -12.97
N GLU A 142 1.61 -6.48 -12.79
CA GLU A 142 0.67 -5.53 -12.19
C GLU A 142 0.90 -5.41 -10.69
N PHE A 143 1.25 -6.51 -10.02
CA PHE A 143 1.68 -6.48 -8.63
C PHE A 143 2.93 -5.60 -8.43
N SER A 144 3.93 -5.73 -9.32
CA SER A 144 5.13 -4.89 -9.30
C SER A 144 4.83 -3.39 -9.43
N VAL A 145 3.80 -3.02 -10.21
CA VAL A 145 3.34 -1.62 -10.30
C VAL A 145 2.77 -1.12 -8.97
N ILE A 146 1.94 -1.95 -8.34
CA ILE A 146 1.31 -1.63 -7.05
C ILE A 146 2.36 -1.56 -5.95
N ASP A 147 3.29 -2.52 -5.89
CA ASP A 147 4.37 -2.54 -4.90
C ASP A 147 5.22 -1.27 -4.95
N ARG A 148 5.51 -0.74 -6.14
CA ARG A 148 6.19 0.57 -6.26
C ARG A 148 5.41 1.72 -5.59
N GLY A 149 4.08 1.69 -5.63
CA GLY A 149 3.25 2.68 -4.94
C GLY A 149 3.23 2.50 -3.42
N LEU A 150 3.42 1.28 -2.94
CA LEU A 150 3.44 0.94 -1.51
C LEU A 150 4.85 1.01 -0.90
N ALA A 151 5.88 0.86 -1.71
CA ALA A 151 7.27 0.78 -1.29
C ALA A 151 7.76 1.96 -0.42
N PRO A 152 7.36 3.23 -0.64
CA PRO A 152 7.88 4.35 0.14
C PRO A 152 7.72 4.18 1.64
N LEU A 153 6.55 3.73 2.12
CA LEU A 153 6.33 3.46 3.55
C LEU A 153 7.24 2.32 4.05
N ARG A 154 7.28 1.20 3.31
CA ARG A 154 8.09 0.03 3.68
C ARG A 154 9.57 0.36 3.75
N VAL A 155 10.08 1.11 2.77
CA VAL A 155 11.48 1.55 2.73
C VAL A 155 11.80 2.46 3.92
N THR A 156 10.97 3.46 4.18
CA THR A 156 11.16 4.38 5.32
C THR A 156 11.10 3.65 6.67
N LEU A 157 10.21 2.67 6.80
CA LEU A 157 10.16 1.83 7.99
C LEU A 157 11.43 1.00 8.15
N ALA A 158 11.94 0.40 7.07
CA ALA A 158 13.18 -0.36 7.09
C ALA A 158 14.39 0.53 7.43
N GLU A 159 14.45 1.76 6.90
CA GLU A 159 15.46 2.78 7.25
C GLU A 159 15.44 3.11 8.75
N ALA A 160 14.25 3.31 9.32
CA ALA A 160 14.10 3.59 10.75
C ALA A 160 14.49 2.39 11.63
N ILE A 161 14.12 1.18 11.23
CA ILE A 161 14.52 -0.05 11.94
C ILE A 161 16.05 -0.23 11.87
N ALA A 162 16.65 -0.02 10.71
CA ALA A 162 18.08 -0.08 10.53
C ALA A 162 18.83 0.90 11.46
N ALA A 163 18.35 2.13 11.57
CA ALA A 163 18.90 3.13 12.49
C ALA A 163 18.79 2.72 13.98
N LEU A 164 17.74 1.98 14.35
CA LEU A 164 17.51 1.49 15.71
C LEU A 164 18.33 0.24 16.04
N THR A 165 18.60 -0.63 15.06
CA THR A 165 19.23 -1.93 15.29
C THR A 165 20.72 -1.95 14.93
N GLY A 166 21.18 -1.00 14.11
CA GLY A 166 22.50 -1.01 13.50
C GLY A 166 22.65 -2.01 12.34
N GLU A 167 21.57 -2.67 11.94
CA GLU A 167 21.55 -3.58 10.80
C GLU A 167 21.34 -2.79 9.48
N SER A 168 21.65 -3.42 8.33
CA SER A 168 21.34 -2.82 7.03
C SER A 168 19.82 -2.76 6.79
N ALA A 169 19.33 -1.66 6.24
CA ALA A 169 17.94 -1.53 5.81
C ALA A 169 17.52 -2.57 4.76
N THR A 170 18.47 -3.10 3.99
CA THR A 170 18.26 -4.13 2.96
C THR A 170 18.45 -5.55 3.48
N SER A 171 18.86 -5.75 4.75
CA SER A 171 18.99 -7.09 5.31
C SER A 171 17.65 -7.80 5.37
N CYS A 172 17.67 -9.13 5.17
CA CYS A 172 16.45 -9.95 5.23
C CYS A 172 15.75 -9.77 6.59
N ALA A 173 16.50 -9.73 7.69
CA ALA A 173 15.96 -9.55 9.03
C ALA A 173 15.20 -8.22 9.17
N THR A 174 15.78 -7.11 8.70
CA THR A 174 15.16 -5.79 8.73
C THR A 174 13.90 -5.74 7.84
N GLN A 175 13.95 -6.34 6.65
CA GLN A 175 12.80 -6.40 5.74
C GLN A 175 11.66 -7.24 6.33
N VAL A 176 11.96 -8.38 6.95
CA VAL A 176 10.96 -9.23 7.63
C VAL A 176 10.30 -8.47 8.78
N ARG A 177 11.09 -7.76 9.62
CA ARG A 177 10.56 -6.92 10.70
C ARG A 177 9.63 -5.83 10.16
N ALA A 178 10.04 -5.12 9.09
CA ALA A 178 9.23 -4.08 8.47
C ALA A 178 7.90 -4.64 7.92
N LEU A 179 7.94 -5.77 7.23
CA LEU A 179 6.73 -6.44 6.70
C LEU A 179 5.82 -6.93 7.81
N SER A 180 6.36 -7.48 8.91
CA SER A 180 5.59 -7.95 10.06
C SER A 180 4.85 -6.80 10.74
N ILE A 181 5.53 -5.67 10.93
CA ILE A 181 4.93 -4.46 11.52
C ILE A 181 3.83 -3.89 10.63
N ILE A 182 4.07 -3.75 9.32
CA ILE A 182 3.05 -3.29 8.36
C ILE A 182 1.87 -4.27 8.34
N GLY A 183 2.13 -5.57 8.34
CA GLY A 183 1.12 -6.61 8.36
C GLY A 183 0.20 -6.52 9.59
N SER A 184 0.77 -6.23 10.76
CA SER A 184 -0.01 -6.03 11.99
C SER A 184 -0.93 -4.80 11.92
N CYS A 185 -0.58 -3.78 11.16
CA CYS A 185 -1.45 -2.63 10.93
C CYS A 185 -2.54 -2.93 9.89
N ILE A 186 -2.18 -3.61 8.80
CA ILE A 186 -3.09 -3.89 7.67
C ILE A 186 -4.23 -4.83 8.07
N CYS A 187 -4.03 -5.75 9.04
CA CYS A 187 -5.06 -6.71 9.47
C CYS A 187 -6.35 -6.01 9.92
N PHE A 188 -6.27 -4.86 10.58
CA PHE A 188 -7.45 -4.11 11.03
C PHE A 188 -8.36 -3.63 9.89
N ARG A 189 -7.80 -3.43 8.69
CA ARG A 189 -8.58 -3.13 7.48
C ARG A 189 -8.95 -4.37 6.69
N ARG A 190 -7.95 -5.22 6.39
CA ARG A 190 -8.13 -6.39 5.52
C ARG A 190 -9.10 -7.40 6.12
N ASP A 191 -8.94 -7.67 7.42
CA ASP A 191 -9.69 -8.68 8.16
C ASP A 191 -10.74 -8.04 9.07
N ARG A 192 -11.23 -6.83 8.70
CA ARG A 192 -12.14 -6.02 9.52
C ARG A 192 -13.33 -6.78 10.10
N PRO A 193 -14.06 -7.64 9.35
CA PRO A 193 -15.17 -8.41 9.93
C PRO A 193 -14.72 -9.33 11.07
N ALA A 194 -13.58 -10.01 10.93
CA ALA A 194 -13.03 -10.89 11.96
C ALA A 194 -12.57 -10.09 13.19
N VAL A 195 -11.93 -8.94 12.97
CA VAL A 195 -11.53 -8.02 14.05
C VAL A 195 -12.74 -7.52 14.84
N LEU A 196 -13.78 -7.05 14.17
CA LEU A 196 -15.01 -6.59 14.81
C LEU A 196 -15.68 -7.70 15.62
N HIS A 197 -15.74 -8.90 15.07
CA HIS A 197 -16.29 -10.07 15.76
C HIS A 197 -15.47 -10.44 17.02
N ALA A 198 -14.15 -10.58 16.88
CA ALA A 198 -13.25 -10.96 17.96
C ALA A 198 -13.25 -9.96 19.12
N LEU A 199 -13.31 -8.66 18.81
CA LEU A 199 -13.27 -7.59 19.81
C LEU A 199 -14.68 -7.16 20.27
N LYS A 200 -15.74 -7.77 19.73
CA LYS A 200 -17.14 -7.40 19.98
C LYS A 200 -17.44 -5.93 19.70
N TRP A 201 -16.78 -5.38 18.67
CA TRP A 201 -16.98 -4.01 18.23
C TRP A 201 -18.06 -3.94 17.15
N LYS A 202 -18.89 -2.90 17.20
CA LYS A 202 -19.87 -2.63 16.14
C LYS A 202 -19.24 -2.01 14.91
N GLN A 203 -18.20 -1.19 15.14
CA GLN A 203 -17.43 -0.48 14.09
C GLN A 203 -16.06 -0.08 14.64
N ILE A 204 -15.16 0.31 13.75
CA ILE A 204 -13.92 0.99 14.14
C ILE A 204 -14.17 2.48 13.97
N GLY A 205 -14.49 3.14 15.08
CA GLY A 205 -14.65 4.60 15.17
C GLY A 205 -13.45 5.23 15.89
N ALA A 206 -13.57 6.50 16.28
CA ALA A 206 -12.48 7.23 16.93
C ALA A 206 -12.01 6.60 18.26
N LYS A 207 -12.92 5.96 19.00
CA LYS A 207 -12.62 5.29 20.26
C LYS A 207 -11.80 4.01 20.03
N GLU A 208 -12.24 3.16 19.12
CA GLU A 208 -11.59 1.92 18.75
C GLU A 208 -10.23 2.18 18.09
N LEU A 209 -10.13 3.22 17.25
CA LEU A 209 -8.89 3.66 16.64
C LEU A 209 -7.83 4.00 17.71
N LYS A 210 -8.20 4.75 18.76
CA LYS A 210 -7.28 5.05 19.87
C LYS A 210 -6.79 3.80 20.61
N VAL A 211 -7.61 2.75 20.70
CA VAL A 211 -7.20 1.47 21.29
C VAL A 211 -6.17 0.78 20.40
N ILE A 212 -6.40 0.77 19.08
CA ILE A 212 -5.47 0.22 18.09
C ILE A 212 -4.13 0.95 18.13
N GLU A 213 -4.16 2.29 18.11
CA GLU A 213 -2.95 3.13 18.17
C GLU A 213 -2.12 2.84 19.42
N LYS A 214 -2.76 2.81 20.60
CA LYS A 214 -2.06 2.49 21.86
C LYS A 214 -1.43 1.11 21.84
N ALA A 215 -2.09 0.11 21.24
CA ALA A 215 -1.54 -1.23 21.11
C ALA A 215 -0.33 -1.26 20.18
N ILE A 216 -0.40 -0.57 19.05
CA ILE A 216 0.71 -0.44 18.09
C ILE A 216 1.90 0.26 18.76
N GLU A 217 1.68 1.39 19.44
CA GLU A 217 2.74 2.09 20.16
C GLU A 217 3.40 1.20 21.23
N ALA A 218 2.60 0.48 22.02
CA ALA A 218 3.11 -0.41 23.05
C ALA A 218 3.97 -1.53 22.43
N ASN A 219 3.52 -2.14 21.34
CA ASN A 219 4.26 -3.18 20.63
C ASN A 219 5.59 -2.67 20.07
N ILE A 220 5.59 -1.48 19.43
CA ILE A 220 6.81 -0.88 18.90
C ILE A 220 7.78 -0.51 20.02
N ARG A 221 7.30 0.11 21.09
CA ARG A 221 8.15 0.43 22.25
C ARG A 221 8.73 -0.82 22.89
N ALA A 222 7.97 -1.89 23.04
CA ALA A 222 8.45 -3.16 23.56
C ALA A 222 9.49 -3.81 22.64
N MET A 223 9.27 -3.78 21.32
CA MET A 223 10.19 -4.36 20.32
C MET A 223 11.56 -3.68 20.34
N PHE A 224 11.62 -2.36 20.56
CA PHE A 224 12.83 -1.56 20.53
C PHE A 224 13.27 -1.03 21.92
N SER A 225 12.63 -1.46 23.02
CA SER A 225 12.96 -1.04 24.38
C SER A 225 14.27 -1.62 24.89
N ARG A 226 14.67 -2.77 24.37
CA ARG A 226 15.95 -3.42 24.73
C ARG A 226 16.95 -3.09 23.65
N GLY A 227 17.93 -2.24 23.99
CA GLY A 227 19.12 -2.08 23.15
C GLY A 227 19.61 -3.48 22.76
N VAL A 228 19.84 -3.67 21.46
CA VAL A 228 20.41 -4.91 20.93
C VAL A 228 21.63 -5.26 21.75
N ARG A 229 21.59 -6.32 22.56
CA ARG A 229 22.80 -6.95 23.06
C ARG A 229 23.61 -7.30 21.82
N LYS A 230 24.75 -6.62 21.62
CA LYS A 230 25.76 -7.07 20.66
C LYS A 230 25.98 -8.56 20.95
N PRO A 231 25.99 -9.43 19.93
CA PRO A 231 26.36 -10.81 20.15
C PRO A 231 27.73 -10.80 20.82
N ASP A 232 27.82 -11.48 21.97
CA ASP A 232 29.02 -11.61 22.77
C ASP A 232 30.10 -12.25 21.89
N GLN A 233 31.05 -11.42 21.43
CA GLN A 233 32.19 -11.85 20.60
C GLN A 233 33.21 -12.67 21.37
N ASN A 234 32.92 -13.01 22.64
CA ASN A 234 33.86 -13.64 23.55
C ASN A 234 33.36 -14.98 24.12
N ARG A 235 32.78 -15.88 23.24
CA ARG A 235 32.72 -17.30 23.59
C ARG A 235 33.91 -18.02 22.96
N PRO A 236 34.88 -18.47 23.77
CA PRO A 236 35.90 -19.39 23.28
C PRO A 236 35.24 -20.71 22.88
N ARG A 237 35.74 -21.30 21.80
CA ARG A 237 35.31 -22.63 21.24
C ARG A 237 35.62 -23.74 22.22
#